data_b1865fcc48784991f18b8c9199a46fa8
#
_entry.id   b1865fcc48784991f18b8c9199a46fa8
#
_cell.length_a   1.000
_cell.length_b   1.000
_cell.length_c   1.000
_cell.angle_alpha   90.00
_cell.angle_beta   90.00
_cell.angle_gamma   90.00
#
_symmetry.space_group_name_H-M   'P 1'
#
loop_
_entity.id
_entity.type
_entity.pdbx_description
1 polymer ?
#
loop_
_entity_poly.entity_id
_entity_poly.type
_entity_poly.pdbx_seq_one_letter_code
_entity_poly.pdbx_strand_id
1 'polypeptide(L)'
;KNFHWHMSGPHFRDYHLLLDEQAEQIFDMTDEVAERARKIGGTTLRSIGQIARQQRIPDNDADYVTPEDMLSELREDNLHLVSILREVHEVCDEHNDVATASLIENWIDQSERRTWFLFETTRQAK
;
A
#
# COMPACT_ATOMS: atom_id res chain seq x y z
N LYS A 1 0.00 8.89 4.33
CA LYS A 1 -0.45 10.25 4.78
C LYS A 1 0.70 11.17 5.16
N ASN A 2 1.73 10.67 5.82
CA ASN A 2 2.91 11.47 6.15
C ASN A 2 3.42 12.26 4.93
N PHE A 3 3.68 11.59 3.83
CA PHE A 3 4.20 12.24 2.61
C PHE A 3 3.16 13.15 1.95
N HIS A 4 1.88 12.81 2.03
CA HIS A 4 0.80 13.67 1.58
C HIS A 4 0.81 15.01 2.35
N TRP A 5 0.94 14.95 3.67
CA TRP A 5 0.98 16.16 4.51
C TRP A 5 2.24 16.99 4.31
N HIS A 6 3.37 16.36 4.08
CA HIS A 6 4.69 17.02 4.02
C HIS A 6 5.19 17.25 2.59
N MET A 7 4.34 17.01 1.61
CA MET A 7 4.66 17.31 0.21
C MET A 7 4.92 18.79 0.02
N SER A 8 5.87 19.13 -0.86
CA SER A 8 6.18 20.52 -1.22
C SER A 8 6.80 20.56 -2.61
N GLY A 9 7.01 21.76 -3.14
CA GLY A 9 7.71 21.95 -4.40
C GLY A 9 6.81 22.34 -5.58
N PRO A 10 7.37 22.43 -6.80
CA PRO A 10 6.65 22.94 -7.98
C PRO A 10 5.42 22.15 -8.39
N HIS A 11 5.38 20.85 -8.03
CA HIS A 11 4.26 19.95 -8.36
C HIS A 11 3.44 19.58 -7.12
N PHE A 12 3.46 20.45 -6.11
CA PHE A 12 2.82 20.19 -4.82
C PHE A 12 1.39 19.70 -4.95
N ARG A 13 0.55 20.42 -5.68
CA ARG A 13 -0.88 20.10 -5.77
C ARG A 13 -1.08 18.71 -6.39
N ASP A 14 -0.43 18.43 -7.50
CA ASP A 14 -0.60 17.15 -8.20
C ASP A 14 -0.16 15.98 -7.33
N TYR A 15 0.99 16.08 -6.70
CA TYR A 15 1.52 15.04 -5.84
C TYR A 15 0.71 14.88 -4.55
N HIS A 16 0.34 16.00 -3.94
CA HIS A 16 -0.48 16.02 -2.73
C HIS A 16 -1.82 15.30 -2.95
N LEU A 17 -2.51 15.60 -4.04
CA LEU A 17 -3.78 14.97 -4.39
C LEU A 17 -3.61 13.48 -4.78
N LEU A 18 -2.56 13.15 -5.52
CA LEU A 18 -2.24 11.77 -5.86
C LEU A 18 -2.06 10.91 -4.61
N LEU A 19 -1.28 11.41 -3.64
CA LEU A 19 -1.03 10.68 -2.40
C LEU A 19 -2.27 10.59 -1.52
N ASP A 20 -3.15 11.57 -1.58
CA ASP A 20 -4.43 11.52 -0.88
C ASP A 20 -5.31 10.39 -1.41
N GLU A 21 -5.44 10.30 -2.73
CA GLU A 21 -6.20 9.22 -3.38
C GLU A 21 -5.63 7.85 -3.03
N GLN A 22 -4.32 7.70 -3.10
CA GLN A 22 -3.67 6.42 -2.81
C GLN A 22 -3.80 6.03 -1.34
N ALA A 23 -3.73 7.00 -0.43
CA ALA A 23 -3.91 6.74 1.00
C ALA A 23 -5.34 6.26 1.30
N GLU A 24 -6.35 6.83 0.65
CA GLU A 24 -7.74 6.39 0.79
C GLU A 24 -7.92 4.96 0.30
N GLN A 25 -7.34 4.62 -0.85
CA GLN A 25 -7.41 3.26 -1.39
C GLN A 25 -6.83 2.23 -0.43
N ILE A 26 -5.67 2.53 0.15
CA ILE A 26 -5.00 1.64 1.10
C ILE A 26 -5.81 1.52 2.39
N PHE A 27 -6.35 2.62 2.89
CA PHE A 27 -7.17 2.60 4.10
C PHE A 27 -8.44 1.77 3.90
N ASP A 28 -9.12 1.94 2.78
CA ASP A 28 -10.32 1.17 2.46
C ASP A 28 -10.02 -0.34 2.39
N MET A 29 -8.86 -0.71 1.88
CA MET A 29 -8.44 -2.11 1.81
C MET A 29 -8.32 -2.74 3.21
N THR A 30 -7.96 -1.97 4.23
CA THR A 30 -7.77 -2.53 5.59
C THR A 30 -9.05 -3.14 6.13
N ASP A 31 -10.20 -2.54 5.87
CA ASP A 31 -11.49 -3.06 6.31
C ASP A 31 -11.82 -4.40 5.63
N GLU A 32 -11.65 -4.46 4.31
CA GLU A 32 -11.90 -5.68 3.54
C GLU A 32 -10.99 -6.83 3.99
N VAL A 33 -9.70 -6.54 4.21
CA VAL A 33 -8.73 -7.54 4.67
C VAL A 33 -9.12 -8.07 6.05
N ALA A 34 -9.42 -7.15 6.98
CA ALA A 34 -9.79 -7.52 8.34
C ALA A 34 -11.07 -8.36 8.38
N GLU A 35 -12.09 -7.93 7.64
CA GLU A 35 -13.37 -8.67 7.58
C GLU A 35 -13.20 -10.04 6.92
N ARG A 36 -12.36 -10.13 5.88
CA ARG A 36 -12.08 -11.42 5.26
C ARG A 36 -11.41 -12.39 6.25
N ALA A 37 -10.45 -11.90 7.03
CA ALA A 37 -9.81 -12.70 8.08
C ALA A 37 -10.85 -13.22 9.08
N ARG A 38 -11.80 -12.37 9.49
CA ARG A 38 -12.88 -12.76 10.40
C ARG A 38 -13.83 -13.80 9.79
N LYS A 39 -14.14 -13.65 8.53
CA LYS A 39 -15.04 -14.59 7.81
C LYS A 39 -14.49 -16.01 7.76
N ILE A 40 -13.18 -16.17 7.70
CA ILE A 40 -12.53 -17.49 7.69
C ILE A 40 -12.11 -17.97 9.08
N GLY A 41 -12.55 -17.29 10.14
CA GLY A 41 -12.34 -17.72 11.53
C GLY A 41 -11.10 -17.15 12.20
N GLY A 42 -10.37 -16.26 11.54
CA GLY A 42 -9.18 -15.63 12.11
C GLY A 42 -9.49 -14.40 12.95
N THR A 43 -8.44 -13.84 13.51
CA THR A 43 -8.49 -12.55 14.22
C THR A 43 -7.70 -11.50 13.47
N THR A 44 -7.81 -10.24 13.90
CA THR A 44 -7.17 -9.11 13.25
C THR A 44 -6.27 -8.36 14.23
N LEU A 45 -5.48 -7.42 13.71
CA LEU A 45 -4.72 -6.48 14.52
C LEU A 45 -5.68 -5.54 15.28
N ARG A 46 -5.34 -5.19 16.51
CA ARG A 46 -6.27 -4.47 17.41
C ARG A 46 -5.79 -3.10 17.84
N SER A 47 -4.51 -2.77 17.68
CA SER A 47 -3.96 -1.52 18.22
C SER A 47 -2.80 -1.03 17.37
N ILE A 48 -2.51 0.27 17.51
CA ILE A 48 -1.34 0.87 16.85
C ILE A 48 -0.06 0.17 17.27
N GLY A 49 0.08 -0.15 18.56
CA GLY A 49 1.26 -0.87 19.06
C GLY A 49 1.42 -2.26 18.44
N GLN A 50 0.31 -2.99 18.27
CA GLN A 50 0.35 -4.30 17.62
C GLN A 50 0.73 -4.18 16.15
N ILE A 51 0.19 -3.19 15.43
CA ILE A 51 0.55 -2.92 14.05
C ILE A 51 2.03 -2.61 13.94
N ALA A 52 2.56 -1.73 14.81
CA ALA A 52 3.97 -1.35 14.81
C ALA A 52 4.89 -2.56 15.04
N ARG A 53 4.51 -3.49 15.90
CA ARG A 53 5.31 -4.69 16.17
C ARG A 53 5.33 -5.68 15.01
N GLN A 54 4.30 -5.67 14.16
CA GLN A 54 4.15 -6.65 13.08
C GLN A 54 4.34 -6.06 11.68
N GLN A 55 4.54 -4.75 11.56
CA GLN A 55 4.70 -4.11 10.26
C GLN A 55 5.89 -4.66 9.49
N ARG A 56 5.77 -4.73 8.18
CA ARG A 56 6.82 -5.17 7.27
C ARG A 56 7.32 -4.04 6.37
N ILE A 57 6.53 -2.98 6.23
CA ILE A 57 6.91 -1.79 5.48
C ILE A 57 7.54 -0.82 6.48
N PRO A 58 8.80 -0.38 6.25
CA PRO A 58 9.49 0.45 7.22
C PRO A 58 8.89 1.85 7.35
N ASP A 59 9.02 2.42 8.55
CA ASP A 59 8.66 3.80 8.82
C ASP A 59 9.67 4.76 8.19
N ASN A 60 9.23 5.99 7.95
CA ASN A 60 10.12 7.09 7.59
C ASN A 60 9.77 8.30 8.46
N ASP A 61 10.61 8.56 9.46
CA ASP A 61 10.44 9.66 10.41
C ASP A 61 11.41 10.81 10.13
N ALA A 62 11.99 10.86 8.92
CA ALA A 62 12.92 11.93 8.55
C ALA A 62 12.22 13.30 8.58
N ASP A 63 12.94 14.32 9.04
CA ASP A 63 12.43 15.69 9.10
C ASP A 63 12.09 16.23 7.71
N TYR A 64 12.83 15.80 6.69
CA TYR A 64 12.61 16.22 5.32
C TYR A 64 12.91 15.09 4.34
N VAL A 65 12.03 14.91 3.37
CA VAL A 65 12.20 14.00 2.23
C VAL A 65 11.86 14.77 0.97
N THR A 66 12.67 14.64 -0.08
CA THR A 66 12.37 15.31 -1.35
C THR A 66 11.11 14.72 -1.97
N PRO A 67 10.34 15.50 -2.76
CA PRO A 67 9.17 14.96 -3.44
C PRO A 67 9.46 13.70 -4.26
N GLU A 68 10.56 13.69 -5.01
CA GLU A 68 10.97 12.56 -5.83
C GLU A 68 11.25 11.32 -4.98
N ASP A 69 11.93 11.50 -3.85
CA ASP A 69 12.23 10.40 -2.94
C ASP A 69 10.97 9.88 -2.25
N MET A 70 10.02 10.75 -1.92
CA MET A 70 8.72 10.35 -1.38
C MET A 70 7.99 9.40 -2.35
N LEU A 71 7.90 9.79 -3.62
CA LEU A 71 7.20 9.00 -4.63
C LEU A 71 7.92 7.69 -4.92
N SER A 72 9.25 7.72 -4.96
CA SER A 72 10.08 6.53 -5.16
C SER A 72 9.93 5.54 -4.00
N GLU A 73 9.94 6.01 -2.76
CA GLU A 73 9.77 5.17 -1.58
C GLU A 73 8.39 4.51 -1.56
N LEU A 74 7.34 5.27 -1.85
CA LEU A 74 5.97 4.72 -1.91
C LEU A 74 5.82 3.71 -3.04
N ARG A 75 6.52 3.90 -4.16
CA ARG A 75 6.56 2.92 -5.23
C ARG A 75 7.17 1.61 -4.75
N GLU A 76 8.31 1.67 -4.07
CA GLU A 76 8.96 0.49 -3.50
C GLU A 76 8.07 -0.19 -2.45
N ASP A 77 7.37 0.58 -1.62
CA ASP A 77 6.43 0.05 -0.64
C ASP A 77 5.29 -0.72 -1.31
N ASN A 78 4.73 -0.19 -2.40
CA ASN A 78 3.68 -0.88 -3.15
C ASN A 78 4.21 -2.15 -3.83
N LEU A 79 5.42 -2.15 -4.37
CA LEU A 79 6.05 -3.35 -4.93
C LEU A 79 6.24 -4.42 -3.85
N HIS A 80 6.66 -4.02 -2.66
CA HIS A 80 6.79 -4.93 -1.52
C HIS A 80 5.43 -5.51 -1.12
N LEU A 81 4.40 -4.68 -1.06
CA LEU A 81 3.03 -5.13 -0.77
C LEU A 81 2.56 -6.16 -1.79
N VAL A 82 2.80 -5.93 -3.08
CA VAL A 82 2.46 -6.90 -4.15
C VAL A 82 3.17 -8.23 -3.92
N SER A 83 4.45 -8.19 -3.55
CA SER A 83 5.22 -9.40 -3.24
C SER A 83 4.59 -10.20 -2.09
N ILE A 84 4.20 -9.53 -1.02
CA ILE A 84 3.52 -10.16 0.13
C ILE A 84 2.16 -10.74 -0.30
N LEU A 85 1.40 -9.98 -1.06
CA LEU A 85 0.08 -10.42 -1.54
C LEU A 85 0.20 -11.68 -2.41
N ARG A 86 1.22 -11.78 -3.25
CA ARG A 86 1.46 -12.98 -4.06
C ARG A 86 1.79 -14.20 -3.20
N GLU A 87 2.58 -14.03 -2.15
CA GLU A 87 2.88 -15.11 -1.21
C GLU A 87 1.61 -15.62 -0.52
N VAL A 88 0.76 -14.71 -0.05
CA VAL A 88 -0.50 -15.07 0.60
C VAL A 88 -1.46 -15.74 -0.39
N HIS A 89 -1.47 -15.30 -1.64
CA HIS A 89 -2.27 -15.90 -2.71
C HIS A 89 -1.90 -17.39 -2.89
N GLU A 90 -0.63 -17.72 -2.87
CA GLU A 90 -0.17 -19.12 -2.95
C GLU A 90 -0.69 -19.96 -1.78
N VAL A 91 -0.70 -19.41 -0.57
CA VAL A 91 -1.25 -20.08 0.61
C VAL A 91 -2.76 -20.34 0.43
N CYS A 92 -3.48 -19.37 -0.11
CA CYS A 92 -4.92 -19.53 -0.42
C CYS A 92 -5.16 -20.68 -1.40
N ASP A 93 -4.34 -20.76 -2.44
CA ASP A 93 -4.45 -21.83 -3.44
C ASP A 93 -4.20 -23.21 -2.80
N GLU A 94 -3.22 -23.33 -1.92
CA GLU A 94 -2.91 -24.57 -1.21
C GLU A 94 -4.09 -25.07 -0.35
N HIS A 95 -4.92 -24.14 0.14
CA HIS A 95 -6.05 -24.43 1.01
C HIS A 95 -7.41 -24.31 0.32
N ASN A 96 -7.42 -24.15 -0.99
CA ASN A 96 -8.64 -23.99 -1.80
C ASN A 96 -9.50 -22.81 -1.36
N ASP A 97 -8.89 -21.77 -0.82
CA ASP A 97 -9.57 -20.54 -0.40
C ASP A 97 -9.69 -19.59 -1.59
N VAL A 98 -10.61 -19.90 -2.49
CA VAL A 98 -10.80 -19.17 -3.75
C VAL A 98 -11.34 -17.75 -3.53
N ALA A 99 -12.12 -17.54 -2.49
CA ALA A 99 -12.70 -16.20 -2.23
C ALA A 99 -11.64 -15.23 -1.71
N THR A 100 -10.74 -15.66 -0.82
CA THR A 100 -9.61 -14.84 -0.41
C THR A 100 -8.66 -14.60 -1.57
N ALA A 101 -8.35 -15.64 -2.35
CA ALA A 101 -7.50 -15.51 -3.54
C ALA A 101 -8.06 -14.46 -4.51
N SER A 102 -9.37 -14.47 -4.75
CA SER A 102 -10.03 -13.51 -5.63
C SER A 102 -9.91 -12.06 -5.13
N LEU A 103 -10.06 -11.83 -3.84
CA LEU A 103 -9.87 -10.50 -3.24
C LEU A 103 -8.42 -10.05 -3.37
N ILE A 104 -7.47 -10.95 -3.11
CA ILE A 104 -6.03 -10.66 -3.23
C ILE A 104 -5.67 -10.27 -4.65
N GLU A 105 -6.23 -10.92 -5.66
CA GLU A 105 -6.02 -10.58 -7.06
C GLU A 105 -6.42 -9.13 -7.36
N ASN A 106 -7.55 -8.67 -6.81
CA ASN A 106 -7.97 -7.28 -6.92
C ASN A 106 -7.02 -6.33 -6.20
N TRP A 107 -6.55 -6.68 -5.01
CA TRP A 107 -5.60 -5.86 -4.25
C TRP A 107 -4.24 -5.77 -4.95
N ILE A 108 -3.79 -6.85 -5.59
CA ILE A 108 -2.59 -6.85 -6.42
C ILE A 108 -2.75 -5.86 -7.58
N ASP A 109 -3.85 -5.94 -8.31
CA ASP A 109 -4.12 -5.04 -9.44
C ASP A 109 -4.15 -3.57 -8.99
N GLN A 110 -4.83 -3.27 -7.90
CA GLN A 110 -4.87 -1.91 -7.34
C GLN A 110 -3.48 -1.42 -6.93
N SER A 111 -2.68 -2.28 -6.30
CA SER A 111 -1.32 -1.94 -5.88
C SER A 111 -0.40 -1.71 -7.08
N GLU A 112 -0.57 -2.49 -8.15
CA GLU A 112 0.18 -2.31 -9.40
C GLU A 112 -0.23 -1.02 -10.11
N ARG A 113 -1.51 -0.62 -10.03
CA ARG A 113 -1.95 0.68 -10.52
C ARG A 113 -1.28 1.83 -9.76
N ARG A 114 -1.22 1.76 -8.43
CA ARG A 114 -0.52 2.78 -7.63
C ARG A 114 0.96 2.86 -7.98
N THR A 115 1.60 1.71 -8.14
CA THR A 115 3.00 1.60 -8.57
C THR A 115 3.21 2.27 -9.91
N TRP A 116 2.33 2.02 -10.87
CA TRP A 116 2.38 2.62 -12.20
C TRP A 116 2.27 4.15 -12.13
N PHE A 117 1.30 4.67 -11.40
CA PHE A 117 1.10 6.11 -11.27
C PHE A 117 2.33 6.79 -10.64
N LEU A 118 2.90 6.18 -9.60
CA LEU A 118 4.10 6.70 -8.94
C LEU A 118 5.30 6.68 -9.88
N PHE A 119 5.47 5.62 -10.66
CA PHE A 119 6.54 5.50 -11.64
C PHE A 119 6.43 6.58 -12.73
N GLU A 120 5.27 6.70 -13.36
CA GLU A 120 5.07 7.67 -14.45
C GLU A 120 5.21 9.11 -13.96
N THR A 121 4.80 9.38 -12.72
CA THR A 121 4.92 10.71 -12.12
C THR A 121 6.38 11.12 -11.89
N THR A 122 7.27 10.16 -11.63
CA THR A 122 8.69 10.42 -11.41
C THR A 122 9.54 10.24 -12.66
N ARG A 123 8.98 9.63 -13.69
CA ARG A 123 9.72 9.35 -14.93
C ARG A 123 10.06 10.65 -15.66
N GLN A 124 11.34 10.81 -16.02
CA GLN A 124 11.77 11.97 -16.77
C GLN A 124 11.35 11.85 -18.23
N ALA A 125 10.77 12.92 -18.78
CA ALA A 125 10.49 13.02 -20.19
C ALA A 125 11.80 13.03 -21.00
N LYS A 126 11.86 12.26 -22.05
CA LYS A 126 13.00 12.24 -22.98
C LYS A 126 12.77 13.25 -24.10
#